data_90a59ef3f816a3287d05230c4186ff1e
#
_entry.id   90a59ef3f816a3287d05230c4186ff1e
#
_cell.length_a   1.000
_cell.length_b   1.000
_cell.length_c   1.000
_cell.angle_alpha   90.00
_cell.angle_beta   90.00
_cell.angle_gamma   90.00
#
_symmetry.space_group_name_H-M   'P 1'
#
loop_
_entity.id
_entity.type
_entity.pdbx_description
1 polymer ?
#
loop_
_entity_poly.entity_id
_entity_poly.type
_entity_poly.pdbx_seq_one_letter_code
_entity_poly.pdbx_strand_id
1 'polypeptide(L)'
;MALIEIRGLTKAFGSGAAAVTALNDVSLDIEEGEIFGVIGLSGAGKSTLVRCMNLLERPDSGSVTVAGADLTRLKPKELRAARRNIGMIFQGFDLLMQRTALENVRFPLELAHTPKAEANERAKALLKTVGLEGREGAYPAQLSGGMKQRVAIARALASNPRVLLCDEATSALDPTTTESILELLREINRTLGVTVVVITHEMRVVERICSRVAIIAESHIAEMGEVQEVFLHPQTEAAKKLVLPSRSGKLEGFTEDEAATAVDECRGELIRLAFDGTTTDRPVIADMILSCGAPVSIVYADTRSIEGKLYGHTVLQLPSDAAIADKMKRWLNDQGVSYTKEVQ
;
A
#
# COMPACT_ATOMS: atom_id res chain seq x y z
N MET A 1 10.27 -7.43 17.02
CA MET A 1 10.44 -8.87 16.72
C MET A 1 9.47 -9.21 15.62
N ALA A 2 9.93 -9.80 14.51
CA ALA A 2 9.08 -10.05 13.37
C ALA A 2 7.91 -10.96 13.73
N LEU A 3 6.69 -10.55 13.40
CA LEU A 3 5.46 -11.34 13.56
C LEU A 3 5.24 -12.24 12.35
N ILE A 4 5.61 -11.78 11.16
CA ILE A 4 5.58 -12.54 9.91
C ILE A 4 6.99 -12.59 9.36
N GLU A 5 7.47 -13.79 9.06
CA GLU A 5 8.76 -14.02 8.41
C GLU A 5 8.56 -14.87 7.16
N ILE A 6 9.03 -14.38 6.04
CA ILE A 6 9.03 -15.09 4.75
C ILE A 6 10.47 -15.27 4.32
N ARG A 7 10.84 -16.49 3.92
CA ARG A 7 12.21 -16.82 3.52
C ARG A 7 12.20 -17.65 2.25
N GLY A 8 12.82 -17.12 1.19
CA GLY A 8 13.06 -17.84 -0.07
C GLY A 8 11.79 -18.33 -0.75
N LEU A 9 10.67 -17.59 -0.63
CA LEU A 9 9.36 -18.04 -1.06
C LEU A 9 9.28 -18.05 -2.59
N THR A 10 9.05 -19.22 -3.16
CA THR A 10 8.89 -19.40 -4.61
C THR A 10 7.56 -20.06 -4.91
N LYS A 11 6.87 -19.54 -5.93
CA LYS A 11 5.61 -20.11 -6.42
C LYS A 11 5.49 -19.97 -7.93
N ALA A 12 5.24 -21.09 -8.60
CA ALA A 12 4.91 -21.14 -10.01
C ALA A 12 3.53 -21.78 -10.23
N PHE A 13 2.88 -21.42 -11.31
CA PHE A 13 1.61 -21.98 -11.76
C PHE A 13 1.78 -22.58 -13.13
N GLY A 14 1.08 -23.69 -13.42
CA GLY A 14 1.21 -24.43 -14.66
C GLY A 14 2.35 -25.46 -14.62
N SER A 15 2.67 -26.05 -15.76
CA SER A 15 3.72 -27.05 -15.90
C SER A 15 4.43 -26.96 -17.25
N GLY A 16 5.71 -27.37 -17.31
CA GLY A 16 6.52 -27.37 -18.55
C GLY A 16 6.73 -25.94 -19.08
N ALA A 17 6.70 -25.77 -20.40
CA ALA A 17 6.96 -24.49 -21.07
C ALA A 17 5.90 -23.41 -20.81
N ALA A 18 4.74 -23.78 -20.25
CA ALA A 18 3.66 -22.84 -19.88
C ALA A 18 3.69 -22.45 -18.39
N ALA A 19 4.71 -22.84 -17.64
CA ALA A 19 4.85 -22.44 -16.24
C ALA A 19 5.11 -20.94 -16.10
N VAL A 20 4.32 -20.29 -15.25
CA VAL A 20 4.46 -18.86 -14.92
C VAL A 20 4.91 -18.74 -13.47
N THR A 21 6.10 -18.21 -13.25
CA THR A 21 6.61 -17.94 -11.90
C THR A 21 5.95 -16.68 -11.38
N ALA A 22 5.12 -16.82 -10.34
CA ALA A 22 4.43 -15.71 -9.70
C ALA A 22 5.25 -15.11 -8.55
N LEU A 23 6.07 -15.92 -7.88
CA LEU A 23 7.00 -15.49 -6.83
C LEU A 23 8.32 -16.23 -7.03
N ASN A 24 9.44 -15.51 -6.90
CA ASN A 24 10.78 -16.02 -7.06
C ASN A 24 11.68 -15.52 -5.94
N ASP A 25 12.08 -16.41 -5.04
CA ASP A 25 12.98 -16.14 -3.90
C ASP A 25 12.58 -14.90 -3.06
N VAL A 26 11.29 -14.76 -2.76
CA VAL A 26 10.75 -13.64 -1.98
C VAL A 26 11.07 -13.83 -0.51
N SER A 27 11.75 -12.84 0.11
CA SER A 27 12.06 -12.81 1.54
C SER A 27 11.70 -11.44 2.12
N LEU A 28 10.95 -11.42 3.23
CA LEU A 28 10.59 -10.20 3.96
C LEU A 28 10.20 -10.48 5.40
N ASP A 29 10.29 -9.45 6.23
CA ASP A 29 9.90 -9.45 7.63
C ASP A 29 8.92 -8.32 7.93
N ILE A 30 7.86 -8.63 8.69
CA ILE A 30 6.86 -7.67 9.14
C ILE A 30 6.82 -7.70 10.66
N GLU A 31 6.98 -6.54 11.27
CA GLU A 31 7.02 -6.39 12.73
C GLU A 31 5.60 -6.44 13.34
N GLU A 32 5.55 -6.81 14.63
CA GLU A 32 4.28 -6.82 15.35
C GLU A 32 3.71 -5.39 15.53
N GLY A 33 2.42 -5.21 15.27
CA GLY A 33 1.75 -3.91 15.36
C GLY A 33 1.99 -2.98 14.17
N GLU A 34 2.76 -3.41 13.17
CA GLU A 34 3.06 -2.63 11.97
C GLU A 34 1.86 -2.61 10.99
N ILE A 35 1.71 -1.52 10.24
CA ILE A 35 0.93 -1.49 9.00
C ILE A 35 1.92 -1.54 7.84
N PHE A 36 2.02 -2.69 7.19
CA PHE A 36 2.99 -2.96 6.13
C PHE A 36 2.31 -2.97 4.76
N GLY A 37 2.88 -2.23 3.80
CA GLY A 37 2.41 -2.17 2.43
C GLY A 37 3.11 -3.18 1.51
N VAL A 38 2.35 -3.80 0.60
CA VAL A 38 2.90 -4.55 -0.54
C VAL A 38 2.33 -3.95 -1.81
N ILE A 39 3.18 -3.34 -2.63
CA ILE A 39 2.76 -2.64 -3.84
C ILE A 39 3.48 -3.21 -5.07
N GLY A 40 2.88 -3.05 -6.24
CA GLY A 40 3.44 -3.47 -7.52
C GLY A 40 2.41 -3.42 -8.62
N LEU A 41 2.84 -3.50 -9.86
CA LEU A 41 1.95 -3.51 -11.03
C LEU A 41 1.03 -4.76 -11.03
N SER A 42 -0.01 -4.71 -11.86
CA SER A 42 -0.89 -5.87 -12.05
C SER A 42 -0.07 -7.06 -12.55
N GLY A 43 -0.34 -8.26 -12.00
CA GLY A 43 0.40 -9.48 -12.35
C GLY A 43 1.77 -9.64 -11.69
N ALA A 44 2.25 -8.71 -10.86
CA ALA A 44 3.58 -8.78 -10.22
C ALA A 44 3.73 -9.88 -9.15
N GLY A 45 2.64 -10.57 -8.74
CA GLY A 45 2.68 -11.64 -7.73
C GLY A 45 2.08 -11.26 -6.37
N LYS A 46 1.58 -10.03 -6.18
CA LYS A 46 1.05 -9.52 -4.88
C LYS A 46 -0.02 -10.42 -4.25
N SER A 47 -1.09 -10.73 -4.98
CA SER A 47 -2.17 -11.59 -4.46
C SER A 47 -1.71 -13.03 -4.23
N THR A 48 -0.72 -13.51 -4.99
CA THR A 48 -0.08 -14.80 -4.73
C THR A 48 0.70 -14.77 -3.41
N LEU A 49 1.44 -13.69 -3.14
CA LEU A 49 2.20 -13.53 -1.90
C LEU A 49 1.25 -13.57 -0.69
N VAL A 50 0.17 -12.78 -0.69
CA VAL A 50 -0.77 -12.77 0.45
C VAL A 50 -1.48 -14.11 0.63
N ARG A 51 -1.80 -14.81 -0.45
CA ARG A 51 -2.37 -16.17 -0.37
C ARG A 51 -1.36 -17.19 0.15
N CYS A 52 -0.08 -17.01 -0.12
CA CYS A 52 0.97 -17.80 0.50
C CYS A 52 1.16 -17.47 1.98
N MET A 53 1.02 -16.20 2.41
CA MET A 53 1.13 -15.79 3.81
C MET A 53 0.17 -16.54 4.75
N ASN A 54 -1.02 -16.91 4.27
CA ASN A 54 -1.97 -17.72 5.03
C ASN A 54 -2.12 -19.17 4.51
N LEU A 55 -1.21 -19.59 3.61
CA LEU A 55 -1.20 -20.91 2.95
C LEU A 55 -2.50 -21.27 2.20
N LEU A 56 -3.31 -20.28 1.74
CA LEU A 56 -4.36 -20.54 0.76
C LEU A 56 -3.75 -21.07 -0.55
N GLU A 57 -2.59 -20.52 -0.93
CA GLU A 57 -1.69 -21.08 -1.93
C GLU A 57 -0.46 -21.65 -1.21
N ARG A 58 -0.14 -22.90 -1.49
CA ARG A 58 1.07 -23.52 -0.95
C ARG A 58 2.26 -23.15 -1.83
N PRO A 59 3.34 -22.59 -1.28
CA PRO A 59 4.55 -22.33 -2.05
C PRO A 59 5.21 -23.61 -2.51
N ASP A 60 6.00 -23.53 -3.58
CA ASP A 60 6.78 -24.66 -4.10
C ASP A 60 8.09 -24.84 -3.32
N SER A 61 8.66 -23.72 -2.83
CA SER A 61 9.80 -23.71 -1.90
C SER A 61 9.75 -22.51 -0.97
N GLY A 62 10.64 -22.51 0.03
CA GLY A 62 10.70 -21.48 1.07
C GLY A 62 9.80 -21.76 2.27
N SER A 63 9.69 -20.79 3.17
CA SER A 63 8.90 -20.90 4.40
C SER A 63 8.14 -19.63 4.71
N VAL A 64 7.02 -19.79 5.42
CA VAL A 64 6.18 -18.70 5.96
C VAL A 64 5.96 -18.98 7.43
N THR A 65 6.52 -18.14 8.29
CA THR A 65 6.34 -18.17 9.74
C THR A 65 5.43 -17.03 10.15
N VAL A 66 4.38 -17.33 10.92
CA VAL A 66 3.48 -16.33 11.51
C VAL A 66 3.36 -16.60 13.00
N ALA A 67 3.61 -15.58 13.81
CA ALA A 67 3.58 -15.66 15.26
C ALA A 67 4.42 -16.83 15.82
N GLY A 68 5.60 -17.08 15.23
CA GLY A 68 6.54 -18.13 15.61
C GLY A 68 6.19 -19.53 15.08
N ALA A 69 5.09 -19.72 14.34
CA ALA A 69 4.71 -21.01 13.76
C ALA A 69 5.02 -21.03 12.25
N ASP A 70 5.89 -21.96 11.81
CA ASP A 70 6.14 -22.20 10.38
C ASP A 70 4.91 -22.91 9.76
N LEU A 71 4.07 -22.14 9.06
CA LEU A 71 2.83 -22.62 8.47
C LEU A 71 3.07 -23.69 7.39
N THR A 72 4.22 -23.66 6.70
CA THR A 72 4.53 -24.57 5.59
C THR A 72 4.68 -26.02 6.07
N ARG A 73 5.04 -26.20 7.36
CA ARG A 73 5.29 -27.50 8.00
C ARG A 73 4.09 -28.05 8.75
N LEU A 74 3.04 -27.23 8.96
CA LEU A 74 1.89 -27.65 9.75
C LEU A 74 1.02 -28.68 9.04
N LYS A 75 0.51 -29.63 9.82
CA LYS A 75 -0.55 -30.54 9.36
C LYS A 75 -1.88 -29.79 9.17
N PRO A 76 -2.82 -30.32 8.37
CA PRO A 76 -4.08 -29.61 8.06
C PRO A 76 -4.88 -29.15 9.29
N LYS A 77 -4.89 -29.89 10.39
CA LYS A 77 -5.57 -29.52 11.64
C LYS A 77 -4.86 -28.35 12.34
N GLU A 78 -3.55 -28.40 12.42
CA GLU A 78 -2.70 -27.37 13.03
C GLU A 78 -2.76 -26.06 12.19
N LEU A 79 -2.70 -26.18 10.87
CA LEU A 79 -2.84 -25.05 9.96
C LEU A 79 -4.20 -24.35 10.10
N ARG A 80 -5.30 -25.11 10.24
CA ARG A 80 -6.61 -24.50 10.54
C ARG A 80 -6.64 -23.76 11.87
N ALA A 81 -5.93 -24.27 12.88
CA ALA A 81 -5.80 -23.58 14.16
C ALA A 81 -4.96 -22.29 14.02
N ALA A 82 -3.80 -22.36 13.35
CA ALA A 82 -2.94 -21.22 13.11
C ALA A 82 -3.65 -20.10 12.32
N ARG A 83 -4.45 -20.43 11.31
CA ARG A 83 -5.23 -19.48 10.52
C ARG A 83 -6.26 -18.67 11.33
N ARG A 84 -6.63 -19.08 12.55
CA ARG A 84 -7.46 -18.27 13.44
C ARG A 84 -6.76 -16.98 13.87
N ASN A 85 -5.42 -16.97 13.87
CA ASN A 85 -4.62 -15.79 14.17
C ASN A 85 -4.44 -14.87 12.96
N ILE A 86 -4.99 -15.24 11.80
CA ILE A 86 -4.85 -14.50 10.54
C ILE A 86 -6.23 -14.18 10.00
N GLY A 87 -6.65 -12.92 10.09
CA GLY A 87 -7.83 -12.41 9.39
C GLY A 87 -7.48 -12.10 7.94
N MET A 88 -8.41 -12.28 7.03
CA MET A 88 -8.24 -11.92 5.63
C MET A 88 -9.46 -11.18 5.09
N ILE A 89 -9.18 -10.07 4.40
CA ILE A 89 -10.13 -9.26 3.66
C ILE A 89 -9.80 -9.42 2.18
N PHE A 90 -10.77 -9.87 1.40
CA PHE A 90 -10.63 -10.15 -0.02
C PHE A 90 -11.10 -8.97 -0.88
N GLN A 91 -10.59 -8.86 -2.08
CA GLN A 91 -10.92 -7.82 -3.06
C GLN A 91 -12.43 -7.71 -3.35
N GLY A 92 -13.17 -8.82 -3.38
CA GLY A 92 -14.61 -8.89 -3.70
C GLY A 92 -15.53 -8.84 -2.49
N PHE A 93 -15.08 -8.46 -1.28
CA PHE A 93 -15.77 -8.56 0.02
C PHE A 93 -16.06 -10.01 0.46
N ASP A 94 -16.39 -10.91 -0.44
CA ASP A 94 -16.69 -12.34 -0.25
C ASP A 94 -17.68 -12.61 0.89
N LEU A 95 -18.73 -11.77 0.98
CA LEU A 95 -19.80 -11.94 1.97
C LEU A 95 -20.72 -13.09 1.58
N LEU A 96 -21.18 -13.79 2.60
CA LEU A 96 -22.22 -14.83 2.45
C LEU A 96 -23.56 -14.14 2.14
N MET A 97 -23.97 -14.15 0.88
CA MET A 97 -25.10 -13.36 0.37
C MET A 97 -26.46 -13.72 1.02
N GLN A 98 -26.60 -14.96 1.50
CA GLN A 98 -27.81 -15.46 2.17
C GLN A 98 -27.78 -15.29 3.68
N ARG A 99 -26.76 -14.61 4.23
CA ARG A 99 -26.60 -14.30 5.64
C ARG A 99 -26.64 -12.80 5.88
N THR A 100 -27.21 -12.41 7.01
CA THR A 100 -27.19 -11.00 7.45
C THR A 100 -25.79 -10.53 7.80
N ALA A 101 -25.61 -9.23 8.04
CA ALA A 101 -24.33 -8.65 8.50
C ALA A 101 -23.85 -9.33 9.79
N LEU A 102 -24.74 -9.49 10.79
CA LEU A 102 -24.43 -10.20 12.04
C LEU A 102 -23.98 -11.64 11.79
N GLU A 103 -24.69 -12.37 10.94
CA GLU A 103 -24.39 -13.77 10.65
C GLU A 103 -23.09 -13.93 9.85
N ASN A 104 -22.75 -12.98 8.98
CA ASN A 104 -21.46 -12.94 8.31
C ASN A 104 -20.31 -12.77 9.31
N VAL A 105 -20.42 -11.83 10.25
CA VAL A 105 -19.39 -11.58 11.28
C VAL A 105 -19.30 -12.76 12.26
N ARG A 106 -20.43 -13.39 12.59
CA ARG A 106 -20.48 -14.55 13.48
C ARG A 106 -19.91 -15.82 12.86
N PHE A 107 -19.90 -15.96 11.54
CA PHE A 107 -19.54 -17.20 10.84
C PHE A 107 -18.17 -17.80 11.24
N PRO A 108 -17.06 -17.04 11.38
CA PRO A 108 -15.81 -17.60 11.88
C PRO A 108 -15.91 -18.16 13.30
N LEU A 109 -16.74 -17.59 14.16
CA LEU A 109 -16.97 -18.03 15.52
C LEU A 109 -17.80 -19.32 15.57
N GLU A 110 -18.76 -19.48 14.64
CA GLU A 110 -19.50 -20.72 14.45
C GLU A 110 -18.57 -21.88 14.08
N LEU A 111 -17.62 -21.63 13.14
CA LEU A 111 -16.60 -22.61 12.75
C LEU A 111 -15.63 -22.94 13.90
N ALA A 112 -15.45 -22.01 14.83
CA ALA A 112 -14.66 -22.21 16.05
C ALA A 112 -15.43 -22.91 17.16
N HIS A 113 -16.71 -23.24 16.95
CA HIS A 113 -17.63 -23.81 17.94
C HIS A 113 -17.86 -22.93 19.18
N THR A 114 -17.75 -21.60 19.01
CA THR A 114 -18.06 -20.63 20.07
C THR A 114 -19.55 -20.68 20.40
N PRO A 115 -19.95 -20.64 21.69
CA PRO A 115 -21.36 -20.61 22.08
C PRO A 115 -22.14 -19.48 21.39
N LYS A 116 -23.35 -19.74 20.90
CA LYS A 116 -24.13 -18.81 20.08
C LYS A 116 -24.33 -17.44 20.74
N ALA A 117 -24.57 -17.43 22.05
CA ALA A 117 -24.78 -16.16 22.79
C ALA A 117 -23.48 -15.29 22.76
N GLU A 118 -22.33 -15.88 23.08
CA GLU A 118 -21.04 -15.23 23.05
C GLU A 118 -20.66 -14.76 21.63
N ALA A 119 -20.88 -15.62 20.62
CA ALA A 119 -20.64 -15.30 19.23
C ALA A 119 -21.50 -14.12 18.75
N ASN A 120 -22.78 -14.04 19.19
CA ASN A 120 -23.66 -12.93 18.88
C ASN A 120 -23.18 -11.62 19.52
N GLU A 121 -22.85 -11.63 20.82
CA GLU A 121 -22.37 -10.43 21.52
C GLU A 121 -21.08 -9.90 20.90
N ARG A 122 -20.13 -10.80 20.60
CA ARG A 122 -18.88 -10.39 19.93
C ARG A 122 -19.13 -9.83 18.53
N ALA A 123 -20.01 -10.48 17.75
CA ALA A 123 -20.33 -10.00 16.40
C ALA A 123 -21.00 -8.61 16.42
N LYS A 124 -21.91 -8.36 17.38
CA LYS A 124 -22.51 -7.03 17.58
C LYS A 124 -21.46 -5.98 17.97
N ALA A 125 -20.59 -6.30 18.91
CA ALA A 125 -19.51 -5.41 19.32
C ALA A 125 -18.61 -5.03 18.12
N LEU A 126 -18.25 -6.00 17.27
CA LEU A 126 -17.45 -5.75 16.08
C LEU A 126 -18.21 -4.93 15.03
N LEU A 127 -19.51 -5.16 14.82
CA LEU A 127 -20.32 -4.31 13.94
C LEU A 127 -20.38 -2.88 14.45
N LYS A 128 -20.46 -2.66 15.75
CA LYS A 128 -20.37 -1.34 16.35
C LYS A 128 -18.99 -0.71 16.13
N THR A 129 -17.90 -1.46 16.35
CA THR A 129 -16.51 -0.98 16.10
C THR A 129 -16.33 -0.49 14.66
N VAL A 130 -16.92 -1.17 13.67
CA VAL A 130 -16.84 -0.75 12.28
C VAL A 130 -17.92 0.27 11.86
N GLY A 131 -18.70 0.82 12.80
CA GLY A 131 -19.71 1.84 12.56
C GLY A 131 -20.98 1.32 11.86
N LEU A 132 -21.36 0.07 12.10
CA LEU A 132 -22.56 -0.57 11.54
C LEU A 132 -23.60 -0.94 12.62
N GLU A 133 -23.62 -0.23 13.74
CA GLU A 133 -24.67 -0.37 14.78
C GLU A 133 -26.06 -0.10 14.16
N GLY A 134 -27.02 -0.98 14.41
CA GLY A 134 -28.38 -0.92 13.83
C GLY A 134 -28.51 -1.52 12.42
N ARG A 135 -27.43 -2.13 11.88
CA ARG A 135 -27.42 -2.80 10.56
C ARG A 135 -27.25 -4.32 10.65
N GLU A 136 -27.36 -4.89 11.83
CA GLU A 136 -27.12 -6.30 12.14
C GLU A 136 -27.96 -7.24 11.28
N GLY A 137 -29.23 -6.89 11.03
CA GLY A 137 -30.18 -7.65 10.25
C GLY A 137 -30.13 -7.43 8.74
N ALA A 138 -29.30 -6.51 8.25
CA ALA A 138 -29.22 -6.23 6.82
C ALA A 138 -28.49 -7.34 6.06
N TYR A 139 -29.02 -7.72 4.89
CA TYR A 139 -28.36 -8.63 3.95
C TYR A 139 -27.35 -7.86 3.07
N PRO A 140 -26.31 -8.52 2.54
CA PRO A 140 -25.32 -7.86 1.68
C PRO A 140 -25.91 -7.08 0.51
N ALA A 141 -27.03 -7.55 -0.07
CA ALA A 141 -27.73 -6.85 -1.16
C ALA A 141 -28.31 -5.47 -0.74
N GLN A 142 -28.48 -5.24 0.55
CA GLN A 142 -29.05 -4.01 1.13
C GLN A 142 -27.94 -3.04 1.61
N LEU A 143 -26.67 -3.40 1.46
CA LEU A 143 -25.52 -2.63 1.92
C LEU A 143 -24.80 -1.95 0.75
N SER A 144 -24.32 -0.73 0.97
CA SER A 144 -23.39 -0.08 0.04
C SER A 144 -22.04 -0.79 -0.02
N GLY A 145 -21.19 -0.49 -1.01
CA GLY A 145 -19.85 -1.05 -1.12
C GLY A 145 -19.02 -0.86 0.16
N GLY A 146 -18.98 0.35 0.69
CA GLY A 146 -18.26 0.66 1.94
C GLY A 146 -18.84 -0.07 3.15
N MET A 147 -20.17 -0.23 3.23
CA MET A 147 -20.80 -1.03 4.31
C MET A 147 -20.45 -2.52 4.20
N LYS A 148 -20.44 -3.08 2.98
CA LYS A 148 -19.99 -4.47 2.74
C LYS A 148 -18.54 -4.66 3.20
N GLN A 149 -17.67 -3.69 2.89
CA GLN A 149 -16.27 -3.71 3.31
C GLN A 149 -16.14 -3.68 4.83
N ARG A 150 -16.91 -2.84 5.51
CA ARG A 150 -16.94 -2.79 6.98
C ARG A 150 -17.41 -4.11 7.59
N VAL A 151 -18.39 -4.80 6.99
CA VAL A 151 -18.81 -6.16 7.42
C VAL A 151 -17.67 -7.18 7.19
N ALA A 152 -16.96 -7.11 6.05
CA ALA A 152 -15.82 -7.98 5.76
C ALA A 152 -14.67 -7.77 6.77
N ILE A 153 -14.38 -6.52 7.15
CA ILE A 153 -13.42 -6.18 8.20
C ILE A 153 -13.86 -6.76 9.55
N ALA A 154 -15.10 -6.53 9.97
CA ALA A 154 -15.62 -7.06 11.22
C ALA A 154 -15.57 -8.60 11.26
N ARG A 155 -15.90 -9.27 10.15
CA ARG A 155 -15.78 -10.73 10.01
C ARG A 155 -14.33 -11.21 10.15
N ALA A 156 -13.37 -10.50 9.52
CA ALA A 156 -11.96 -10.85 9.62
C ALA A 156 -11.42 -10.71 11.05
N LEU A 157 -11.95 -9.77 11.84
CA LEU A 157 -11.61 -9.55 13.25
C LEU A 157 -12.29 -10.50 14.23
N ALA A 158 -13.28 -11.28 13.80
CA ALA A 158 -14.12 -12.08 14.69
C ALA A 158 -13.31 -13.06 15.56
N SER A 159 -12.30 -13.73 14.99
CA SER A 159 -11.44 -14.70 15.68
C SER A 159 -10.33 -14.06 16.53
N ASN A 160 -10.31 -12.74 16.71
CA ASN A 160 -9.28 -11.99 17.40
C ASN A 160 -7.87 -12.24 16.82
N PRO A 161 -7.68 -12.00 15.51
CA PRO A 161 -6.42 -12.30 14.84
C PRO A 161 -5.31 -11.36 15.30
N ARG A 162 -4.05 -11.84 15.23
CA ARG A 162 -2.85 -11.00 15.40
C ARG A 162 -2.44 -10.31 14.09
N VAL A 163 -2.85 -10.88 12.95
CA VAL A 163 -2.54 -10.39 11.60
C VAL A 163 -3.83 -10.19 10.82
N LEU A 164 -3.93 -9.09 10.10
CA LEU A 164 -4.99 -8.79 9.15
C LEU A 164 -4.38 -8.60 7.75
N LEU A 165 -4.67 -9.51 6.83
CA LEU A 165 -4.26 -9.45 5.44
C LEU A 165 -5.35 -8.77 4.61
N CYS A 166 -5.03 -7.69 3.90
CA CYS A 166 -5.96 -6.91 3.08
C CYS A 166 -5.54 -7.03 1.60
N ASP A 167 -6.22 -7.90 0.84
CA ASP A 167 -5.97 -8.10 -0.59
C ASP A 167 -6.84 -7.13 -1.40
N GLU A 168 -6.26 -6.02 -1.85
CA GLU A 168 -6.92 -4.94 -2.61
C GLU A 168 -8.25 -4.47 -1.98
N ALA A 169 -8.26 -4.31 -0.67
CA ALA A 169 -9.46 -4.07 0.13
C ALA A 169 -10.22 -2.76 -0.21
N THR A 170 -9.66 -1.88 -1.02
CA THR A 170 -10.24 -0.58 -1.40
C THR A 170 -10.47 -0.41 -2.90
N SER A 171 -10.01 -1.34 -3.75
CA SER A 171 -10.01 -1.20 -5.21
C SER A 171 -11.40 -1.06 -5.86
N ALA A 172 -12.47 -1.49 -5.16
CA ALA A 172 -13.85 -1.42 -5.63
C ALA A 172 -14.66 -0.27 -4.99
N LEU A 173 -13.99 0.67 -4.30
CA LEU A 173 -14.62 1.75 -3.55
C LEU A 173 -14.32 3.12 -4.18
N ASP A 174 -15.24 4.06 -3.98
CA ASP A 174 -14.98 5.46 -4.32
C ASP A 174 -13.93 6.09 -3.39
N PRO A 175 -13.26 7.20 -3.79
CA PRO A 175 -12.18 7.79 -3.02
C PRO A 175 -12.55 8.17 -1.58
N THR A 176 -13.75 8.72 -1.36
CA THR A 176 -14.22 9.13 -0.02
C THR A 176 -14.42 7.92 0.88
N THR A 177 -15.01 6.86 0.34
CA THR A 177 -15.20 5.60 1.07
C THR A 177 -13.84 4.94 1.35
N THR A 178 -12.91 4.96 0.38
CA THR A 178 -11.54 4.47 0.57
C THR A 178 -10.87 5.12 1.77
N GLU A 179 -10.86 6.46 1.85
CA GLU A 179 -10.29 7.20 2.99
C GLU A 179 -10.90 6.73 4.33
N SER A 180 -12.22 6.60 4.38
CA SER A 180 -12.94 6.13 5.57
C SER A 180 -12.58 4.70 5.99
N ILE A 181 -12.28 3.81 5.03
CA ILE A 181 -11.83 2.44 5.32
C ILE A 181 -10.37 2.43 5.78
N LEU A 182 -9.50 3.24 5.19
CA LEU A 182 -8.11 3.36 5.61
C LEU A 182 -7.99 3.89 7.04
N GLU A 183 -8.79 4.91 7.39
CA GLU A 183 -8.86 5.44 8.76
C GLU A 183 -9.33 4.37 9.75
N LEU A 184 -10.36 3.59 9.38
CA LEU A 184 -10.84 2.46 10.19
C LEU A 184 -9.74 1.40 10.40
N LEU A 185 -8.98 1.04 9.37
CA LEU A 185 -7.88 0.07 9.50
C LEU A 185 -6.77 0.59 10.43
N ARG A 186 -6.44 1.89 10.35
CA ARG A 186 -5.49 2.55 11.25
C ARG A 186 -5.99 2.55 12.70
N GLU A 187 -7.28 2.86 12.92
CA GLU A 187 -7.88 2.80 14.25
C GLU A 187 -7.85 1.38 14.83
N ILE A 188 -8.21 0.37 14.05
CA ILE A 188 -8.14 -1.03 14.43
C ILE A 188 -6.71 -1.43 14.79
N ASN A 189 -5.71 -1.09 13.99
CA ASN A 189 -4.31 -1.34 14.30
C ASN A 189 -3.92 -0.71 15.63
N ARG A 190 -4.23 0.58 15.83
CA ARG A 190 -3.87 1.34 17.03
C ARG A 190 -4.57 0.82 18.30
N THR A 191 -5.86 0.45 18.21
CA THR A 191 -6.68 0.09 19.38
C THR A 191 -6.61 -1.38 19.74
N LEU A 192 -6.47 -2.26 18.74
CA LEU A 192 -6.42 -3.71 18.93
C LEU A 192 -5.00 -4.29 18.83
N GLY A 193 -3.99 -3.51 18.43
CA GLY A 193 -2.62 -3.96 18.25
C GLY A 193 -2.44 -4.98 17.11
N VAL A 194 -3.40 -5.06 16.19
CA VAL A 194 -3.37 -6.02 15.07
C VAL A 194 -2.37 -5.55 14.02
N THR A 195 -1.45 -6.42 13.61
CA THR A 195 -0.55 -6.15 12.47
C THR A 195 -1.35 -6.21 11.17
N VAL A 196 -1.22 -5.20 10.32
CA VAL A 196 -1.99 -5.10 9.08
C VAL A 196 -1.05 -5.19 7.88
N VAL A 197 -1.37 -6.07 6.91
CA VAL A 197 -0.65 -6.15 5.64
C VAL A 197 -1.60 -5.70 4.52
N VAL A 198 -1.27 -4.61 3.86
CA VAL A 198 -2.09 -4.01 2.80
C VAL A 198 -1.48 -4.29 1.45
N ILE A 199 -2.20 -5.03 0.62
CA ILE A 199 -1.84 -5.26 -0.77
C ILE A 199 -2.64 -4.30 -1.65
N THR A 200 -1.94 -3.54 -2.48
CA THR A 200 -2.56 -2.58 -3.40
C THR A 200 -1.67 -2.33 -4.61
N HIS A 201 -2.23 -1.73 -5.65
CA HIS A 201 -1.49 -1.12 -6.75
C HIS A 201 -1.48 0.42 -6.65
N GLU A 202 -2.13 0.98 -5.62
CA GLU A 202 -2.25 2.41 -5.40
C GLU A 202 -1.23 2.90 -4.36
N MET A 203 -0.24 3.68 -4.78
CA MET A 203 0.76 4.26 -3.86
C MET A 203 0.11 5.15 -2.79
N ARG A 204 -0.96 5.90 -3.14
CA ARG A 204 -1.71 6.75 -2.20
C ARG A 204 -2.21 6.00 -0.98
N VAL A 205 -2.65 4.74 -1.14
CA VAL A 205 -3.09 3.89 -0.03
C VAL A 205 -1.93 3.59 0.91
N VAL A 206 -0.77 3.25 0.35
CA VAL A 206 0.46 2.96 1.12
C VAL A 206 0.92 4.19 1.88
N GLU A 207 1.04 5.34 1.21
CA GLU A 207 1.42 6.62 1.82
C GLU A 207 0.51 7.02 2.98
N ARG A 208 -0.77 6.67 2.87
CA ARG A 208 -1.79 7.08 3.84
C ARG A 208 -1.70 6.37 5.17
N ILE A 209 -1.42 5.04 5.18
CA ILE A 209 -1.51 4.25 6.41
C ILE A 209 -0.31 3.35 6.70
N CYS A 210 0.57 3.07 5.75
CA CYS A 210 1.69 2.15 5.96
C CYS A 210 2.92 2.88 6.51
N SER A 211 3.68 2.22 7.39
CA SER A 211 4.99 2.66 7.87
C SER A 211 6.12 2.21 6.94
N ARG A 212 6.06 0.96 6.48
CA ARG A 212 7.02 0.37 5.55
C ARG A 212 6.30 -0.25 4.36
N VAL A 213 7.03 -0.39 3.26
CA VAL A 213 6.52 -0.94 2.00
C VAL A 213 7.52 -1.87 1.35
N ALA A 214 7.02 -2.93 0.72
CA ALA A 214 7.76 -3.77 -0.22
C ALA A 214 7.18 -3.58 -1.64
N ILE A 215 8.04 -3.31 -2.59
CA ILE A 215 7.70 -3.23 -4.01
C ILE A 215 7.99 -4.57 -4.66
N ILE A 216 6.96 -5.19 -5.22
CA ILE A 216 7.10 -6.42 -6.00
C ILE A 216 7.12 -6.05 -7.48
N ALA A 217 8.15 -6.51 -8.17
CA ALA A 217 8.28 -6.45 -9.62
C ALA A 217 8.92 -7.74 -10.14
N GLU A 218 8.48 -8.21 -11.29
CA GLU A 218 9.04 -9.40 -11.94
C GLU A 218 9.15 -10.61 -10.99
N SER A 219 8.12 -10.81 -10.17
CA SER A 219 7.99 -11.92 -9.20
C SER A 219 8.93 -11.89 -7.98
N HIS A 220 9.70 -10.83 -7.75
CA HIS A 220 10.59 -10.68 -6.59
C HIS A 220 10.42 -9.33 -5.90
N ILE A 221 10.99 -9.17 -4.70
CA ILE A 221 11.06 -7.88 -4.02
C ILE A 221 12.12 -7.04 -4.71
N ALA A 222 11.67 -5.99 -5.41
CA ALA A 222 12.57 -5.06 -6.09
C ALA A 222 13.15 -4.02 -5.11
N GLU A 223 12.34 -3.54 -4.17
CA GLU A 223 12.75 -2.57 -3.17
C GLU A 223 11.90 -2.70 -1.91
N MET A 224 12.46 -2.42 -0.74
CA MET A 224 11.75 -2.43 0.54
C MET A 224 12.37 -1.42 1.49
N GLY A 225 11.53 -0.65 2.19
CA GLY A 225 11.98 0.37 3.14
C GLY A 225 10.84 1.10 3.82
N GLU A 226 11.17 2.13 4.57
CA GLU A 226 10.17 3.08 5.07
C GLU A 226 9.47 3.78 3.91
N VAL A 227 8.16 4.01 4.04
CA VAL A 227 7.36 4.62 2.97
C VAL A 227 7.95 5.97 2.54
N GLN A 228 8.38 6.77 3.51
CA GLN A 228 8.99 8.08 3.25
C GLN A 228 10.25 7.96 2.39
N GLU A 229 11.16 7.04 2.74
CA GLU A 229 12.42 6.84 2.02
C GLU A 229 12.19 6.35 0.59
N VAL A 230 11.34 5.32 0.44
CA VAL A 230 10.99 4.78 -0.89
C VAL A 230 10.27 5.83 -1.75
N PHE A 231 9.47 6.71 -1.14
CA PHE A 231 8.79 7.79 -1.85
C PHE A 231 9.74 8.89 -2.30
N LEU A 232 10.66 9.35 -1.41
CA LEU A 232 11.56 10.46 -1.71
C LEU A 232 12.76 10.05 -2.56
N HIS A 233 13.29 8.86 -2.32
CA HIS A 233 14.55 8.37 -2.89
C HIS A 233 14.42 6.97 -3.49
N PRO A 234 13.47 6.73 -4.44
CA PRO A 234 13.31 5.42 -5.05
C PRO A 234 14.60 5.00 -5.77
N GLN A 235 15.12 3.83 -5.39
CA GLN A 235 16.40 3.34 -5.91
C GLN A 235 16.22 2.54 -7.19
N THR A 236 15.17 1.71 -7.25
CA THR A 236 14.95 0.81 -8.39
C THR A 236 14.06 1.43 -9.45
N GLU A 237 14.20 0.96 -10.70
CA GLU A 237 13.32 1.39 -11.79
C GLU A 237 11.85 1.03 -11.54
N ALA A 238 11.59 -0.08 -10.83
CA ALA A 238 10.24 -0.47 -10.44
C ALA A 238 9.63 0.54 -9.45
N ALA A 239 10.40 0.98 -8.44
CA ALA A 239 9.99 2.00 -7.49
C ALA A 239 9.77 3.35 -8.17
N LYS A 240 10.71 3.78 -9.01
CA LYS A 240 10.58 5.03 -9.79
C LYS A 240 9.29 5.05 -10.61
N LYS A 241 8.95 3.96 -11.29
CA LYS A 241 7.71 3.86 -12.09
C LYS A 241 6.43 3.95 -11.26
N LEU A 242 6.46 3.55 -9.99
CA LEU A 242 5.30 3.59 -9.09
C LEU A 242 5.17 4.92 -8.36
N VAL A 243 6.29 5.50 -7.96
CA VAL A 243 6.35 6.71 -7.13
C VAL A 243 6.40 7.97 -7.98
N LEU A 244 7.24 7.96 -9.02
CA LEU A 244 7.41 9.13 -9.87
C LEU A 244 6.37 9.09 -11.00
N PRO A 245 5.65 10.19 -11.24
CA PRO A 245 4.72 10.24 -12.37
C PRO A 245 5.50 9.98 -13.66
N SER A 246 4.98 9.05 -14.47
CA SER A 246 5.51 8.80 -15.80
C SER A 246 5.40 10.07 -16.64
N ARG A 247 6.37 10.33 -17.51
CA ARG A 247 6.28 11.38 -18.55
C ARG A 247 5.00 11.25 -19.43
N SER A 248 4.47 10.04 -19.54
CA SER A 248 3.20 9.70 -20.19
C SER A 248 2.02 9.56 -19.22
N GLY A 249 2.20 9.90 -17.94
CA GLY A 249 1.11 9.95 -16.96
C GLY A 249 0.17 11.07 -17.36
N LYS A 250 -1.04 10.71 -17.78
CA LYS A 250 -2.15 11.60 -18.04
C LYS A 250 -2.18 12.67 -16.95
N LEU A 251 -1.74 13.88 -17.28
CA LEU A 251 -2.24 15.07 -16.63
C LEU A 251 -3.75 14.97 -16.78
N GLU A 252 -4.51 14.74 -15.72
CA GLU A 252 -5.95 14.71 -15.79
C GLU A 252 -6.39 16.04 -16.42
N GLY A 253 -6.82 15.97 -17.69
CA GLY A 253 -7.23 17.15 -18.47
C GLY A 253 -6.40 17.47 -19.72
N PHE A 254 -5.29 16.77 -20.00
CA PHE A 254 -4.49 16.96 -21.22
C PHE A 254 -4.40 15.65 -22.02
N THR A 255 -4.42 15.74 -23.36
CA THR A 255 -4.16 14.61 -24.25
C THR A 255 -2.65 14.28 -24.26
N GLU A 256 -2.29 13.03 -24.59
CA GLU A 256 -0.88 12.58 -24.66
C GLU A 256 -0.03 13.46 -25.62
N ASP A 257 -0.63 14.00 -26.69
CA ASP A 257 0.02 14.88 -27.65
C ASP A 257 0.28 16.28 -27.08
N GLU A 258 -0.62 16.81 -26.23
CA GLU A 258 -0.43 18.14 -25.60
C GLU A 258 0.62 18.11 -24.50
N ALA A 259 0.72 17.01 -23.75
CA ALA A 259 1.76 16.84 -22.73
C ALA A 259 3.15 16.63 -23.38
N ALA A 260 3.24 15.89 -24.48
CA ALA A 260 4.47 15.70 -25.25
C ALA A 260 4.95 17.01 -25.90
N THR A 261 4.03 17.81 -26.44
CA THR A 261 4.37 19.08 -27.09
C THR A 261 4.88 20.13 -26.11
N ALA A 262 4.32 20.19 -24.89
CA ALA A 262 4.76 21.11 -23.84
C ALA A 262 6.19 20.81 -23.33
N VAL A 263 6.65 19.55 -23.41
CA VAL A 263 8.00 19.13 -23.00
C VAL A 263 9.03 19.32 -24.12
N ASP A 264 8.62 19.18 -25.40
CA ASP A 264 9.54 19.29 -26.55
C ASP A 264 10.02 20.73 -26.82
N GLU A 265 9.31 21.75 -26.29
CA GLU A 265 9.72 23.16 -26.36
C GLU A 265 10.71 23.57 -25.25
N CYS A 266 11.06 22.68 -24.32
CA CYS A 266 11.93 22.97 -23.18
C CYS A 266 13.40 23.06 -23.58
N ARG A 267 13.97 24.26 -23.66
CA ARG A 267 15.38 24.50 -23.97
C ARG A 267 16.33 24.53 -22.74
N GLY A 268 15.88 24.13 -21.55
CA GLY A 268 16.66 24.17 -20.31
C GLY A 268 16.80 22.79 -19.64
N GLU A 269 17.76 22.68 -18.72
CA GLU A 269 17.97 21.48 -17.90
C GLU A 269 16.77 21.29 -16.95
N LEU A 270 16.27 20.05 -16.86
CA LEU A 270 15.23 19.68 -15.90
C LEU A 270 15.85 19.09 -14.64
N ILE A 271 15.47 19.60 -13.49
CA ILE A 271 15.82 19.04 -12.18
C ILE A 271 14.57 18.73 -11.38
N ARG A 272 14.62 17.64 -10.64
CA ARG A 272 13.59 17.25 -9.67
C ARG A 272 14.05 17.56 -8.27
N LEU A 273 13.30 18.40 -7.56
CA LEU A 273 13.49 18.66 -6.14
C LEU A 273 12.67 17.67 -5.32
N ALA A 274 13.25 17.17 -4.23
CA ALA A 274 12.54 16.39 -3.21
C ALA A 274 12.43 17.23 -1.94
N PHE A 275 11.19 17.37 -1.42
CA PHE A 275 10.89 18.07 -0.17
C PHE A 275 10.54 17.04 0.90
N ASP A 276 11.28 17.04 2.00
CA ASP A 276 11.30 16.00 3.05
C ASP A 276 10.46 16.35 4.30
N GLY A 277 9.54 17.30 4.17
CA GLY A 277 8.71 17.75 5.29
C GLY A 277 9.42 18.70 6.27
N THR A 278 10.74 18.86 6.20
CA THR A 278 11.50 19.88 6.95
C THR A 278 11.73 21.13 6.11
N THR A 279 11.72 20.96 4.79
CA THR A 279 11.97 22.02 3.80
C THR A 279 10.69 22.49 3.12
N THR A 280 9.57 21.79 3.27
CA THR A 280 8.30 22.05 2.59
C THR A 280 7.66 23.38 3.03
N ASP A 281 7.86 23.81 4.28
CA ASP A 281 7.32 25.07 4.81
C ASP A 281 8.16 26.31 4.43
N ARG A 282 9.30 26.10 3.75
CA ARG A 282 10.19 27.20 3.32
C ARG A 282 9.89 27.56 1.86
N PRO A 283 9.95 28.84 1.47
CA PRO A 283 9.73 29.28 0.10
C PRO A 283 10.97 29.05 -0.78
N VAL A 284 11.52 27.81 -0.76
CA VAL A 284 12.81 27.43 -1.37
C VAL A 284 12.92 27.88 -2.84
N ILE A 285 11.87 27.67 -3.65
CA ILE A 285 11.90 28.03 -5.07
C ILE A 285 11.92 29.54 -5.24
N ALA A 286 11.11 30.27 -4.44
CA ALA A 286 11.09 31.72 -4.47
C ALA A 286 12.43 32.33 -4.05
N ASP A 287 13.00 31.82 -2.95
CA ASP A 287 14.30 32.28 -2.43
C ASP A 287 15.44 31.99 -3.42
N MET A 288 15.41 30.85 -4.10
CA MET A 288 16.35 30.51 -5.18
C MET A 288 16.27 31.51 -6.34
N ILE A 289 15.04 31.80 -6.82
CA ILE A 289 14.81 32.77 -7.89
C ILE A 289 15.35 34.15 -7.51
N LEU A 290 15.04 34.62 -6.32
CA LEU A 290 15.48 35.93 -5.83
C LEU A 290 17.01 35.98 -5.65
N SER A 291 17.62 34.94 -5.12
CA SER A 291 19.07 34.88 -4.87
C SER A 291 19.90 34.71 -6.15
N CYS A 292 19.37 33.99 -7.13
CA CYS A 292 20.08 33.74 -8.38
C CYS A 292 19.77 34.76 -9.46
N GLY A 293 18.65 35.48 -9.36
CA GLY A 293 18.27 36.56 -10.26
C GLY A 293 17.70 36.09 -11.60
N ALA A 294 17.18 34.86 -11.71
CA ALA A 294 16.58 34.34 -12.93
C ALA A 294 15.35 33.48 -12.62
N PRO A 295 14.32 33.52 -13.48
CA PRO A 295 13.11 32.71 -13.31
C PRO A 295 13.37 31.24 -13.63
N VAL A 296 12.51 30.36 -13.08
CA VAL A 296 12.40 28.96 -13.45
C VAL A 296 10.95 28.63 -13.80
N SER A 297 10.73 27.63 -14.66
CA SER A 297 9.39 27.11 -14.91
C SER A 297 9.14 25.90 -14.02
N ILE A 298 7.97 25.82 -13.40
CA ILE A 298 7.52 24.61 -12.71
C ILE A 298 6.81 23.74 -13.75
N VAL A 299 7.43 22.62 -14.11
CA VAL A 299 6.91 21.69 -15.10
C VAL A 299 5.93 20.71 -14.45
N TYR A 300 6.21 20.34 -13.20
CA TYR A 300 5.38 19.45 -12.42
C TYR A 300 5.57 19.76 -10.92
N ALA A 301 4.50 19.63 -10.16
CA ALA A 301 4.55 19.68 -8.69
C ALA A 301 3.51 18.73 -8.11
N ASP A 302 3.93 17.88 -7.17
CA ASP A 302 3.05 17.02 -6.38
C ASP A 302 3.46 17.12 -4.92
N THR A 303 2.50 17.36 -4.05
CA THR A 303 2.73 17.46 -2.61
C THR A 303 1.75 16.56 -1.88
N ARG A 304 2.25 15.73 -0.98
CA ARG A 304 1.47 14.74 -0.24
C ARG A 304 1.74 14.81 1.24
N SER A 305 0.75 14.41 2.03
CA SER A 305 0.92 14.28 3.49
C SER A 305 1.16 12.81 3.84
N ILE A 306 2.33 12.53 4.41
CA ILE A 306 2.70 11.22 4.96
C ILE A 306 2.89 11.40 6.46
N GLU A 307 2.16 10.67 7.28
CA GLU A 307 2.19 10.79 8.77
C GLU A 307 2.04 12.23 9.30
N GLY A 308 1.26 13.06 8.59
CA GLY A 308 1.02 14.45 8.99
C GLY A 308 2.11 15.44 8.60
N LYS A 309 3.17 15.01 7.93
CA LYS A 309 4.20 15.88 7.33
C LYS A 309 3.97 15.99 5.83
N LEU A 310 4.31 17.14 5.27
CA LEU A 310 4.19 17.39 3.84
C LEU A 310 5.49 16.95 3.14
N TYR A 311 5.35 16.06 2.18
CA TYR A 311 6.42 15.61 1.28
C TYR A 311 6.05 15.96 -0.14
N GLY A 312 7.02 16.16 -1.02
CA GLY A 312 6.70 16.50 -2.39
C GLY A 312 7.86 16.40 -3.35
N HIS A 313 7.48 16.29 -4.62
CA HIS A 313 8.40 16.41 -5.74
C HIS A 313 7.99 17.57 -6.61
N THR A 314 8.96 18.41 -6.99
CA THR A 314 8.74 19.49 -7.95
C THR A 314 9.79 19.41 -9.04
N VAL A 315 9.34 19.32 -10.29
CA VAL A 315 10.23 19.35 -11.45
C VAL A 315 10.31 20.79 -11.96
N LEU A 316 11.53 21.32 -11.94
CA LEU A 316 11.85 22.67 -12.43
C LEU A 316 12.62 22.58 -13.72
N GLN A 317 12.28 23.46 -14.65
CA GLN A 317 13.11 23.78 -15.80
C GLN A 317 14.01 24.96 -15.44
N LEU A 318 15.31 24.72 -15.42
CA LEU A 318 16.32 25.75 -15.18
C LEU A 318 16.51 26.62 -16.44
N PRO A 319 17.02 27.87 -16.27
CA PRO A 319 17.37 28.72 -17.39
C PRO A 319 18.37 28.05 -18.36
N SER A 320 18.28 28.37 -19.64
CA SER A 320 19.20 27.86 -20.68
C SER A 320 20.66 28.32 -20.50
N ASP A 321 20.89 29.38 -19.72
CA ASP A 321 22.23 29.84 -19.34
C ASP A 321 22.84 28.89 -18.32
N ALA A 322 23.88 28.15 -18.74
CA ALA A 322 24.55 27.15 -17.92
C ALA A 322 25.19 27.76 -16.64
N ALA A 323 25.65 28.99 -16.68
CA ALA A 323 26.28 29.63 -15.52
C ALA A 323 25.21 29.93 -14.44
N ILE A 324 24.02 30.35 -14.86
CA ILE A 324 22.90 30.60 -13.96
C ILE A 324 22.33 29.26 -13.42
N ALA A 325 22.17 28.25 -14.28
CA ALA A 325 21.72 26.93 -13.88
C ALA A 325 22.67 26.30 -12.83
N ASP A 326 23.99 26.42 -13.02
CA ASP A 326 25.00 25.94 -12.05
C ASP A 326 25.00 26.75 -10.75
N LYS A 327 24.68 28.06 -10.81
CA LYS A 327 24.50 28.89 -9.61
C LYS A 327 23.30 28.42 -8.79
N MET A 328 22.18 28.11 -9.46
CA MET A 328 20.98 27.60 -8.81
C MET A 328 21.21 26.23 -8.16
N LYS A 329 21.86 25.30 -8.84
CA LYS A 329 22.22 24.00 -8.30
C LYS A 329 23.12 24.10 -7.07
N ARG A 330 24.13 25.00 -7.08
CA ARG A 330 24.96 25.26 -5.90
C ARG A 330 24.13 25.84 -4.75
N TRP A 331 23.27 26.79 -5.02
CA TRP A 331 22.40 27.40 -4.01
C TRP A 331 21.49 26.33 -3.35
N LEU A 332 20.89 25.41 -4.14
CA LEU A 332 20.09 24.31 -3.60
C LEU A 332 20.89 23.41 -2.66
N ASN A 333 22.11 23.02 -3.05
CA ASN A 333 23.01 22.24 -2.21
C ASN A 333 23.36 22.96 -0.90
N ASP A 334 23.64 24.28 -0.96
CA ASP A 334 23.94 25.11 0.23
C ASP A 334 22.75 25.21 1.19
N GLN A 335 21.52 25.12 0.67
CA GLN A 335 20.30 25.10 1.46
C GLN A 335 19.89 23.70 1.96
N GLY A 336 20.66 22.65 1.61
CA GLY A 336 20.37 21.26 1.98
C GLY A 336 19.15 20.67 1.24
N VAL A 337 18.80 21.21 0.08
CA VAL A 337 17.69 20.70 -0.73
C VAL A 337 18.22 19.69 -1.72
N SER A 338 17.75 18.44 -1.60
CA SER A 338 18.12 17.35 -2.51
C SER A 338 17.48 17.54 -3.88
N TYR A 339 18.28 17.37 -4.93
CA TYR A 339 17.76 17.34 -6.29
C TYR A 339 18.39 16.23 -7.12
N THR A 340 17.66 15.76 -8.12
CA THR A 340 18.15 14.82 -9.14
C THR A 340 17.97 15.43 -10.52
N LYS A 341 18.92 15.13 -11.42
CA LYS A 341 18.80 15.55 -12.82
C LYS A 341 17.82 14.63 -13.54
N GLU A 342 16.81 15.20 -14.19
CA GLU A 342 15.93 14.45 -15.09
C GLU A 342 16.65 14.26 -16.43
N VAL A 343 16.81 13.01 -16.86
CA VAL A 343 17.37 12.69 -18.18
C VAL A 343 16.25 12.90 -19.20
N GLN A 344 16.55 13.69 -20.23
CA GLN A 344 15.65 13.94 -21.38
C GLN A 344 15.39 12.70 -22.21
#